data_fffa0476877fb9d356ee0fc826d7a7c8
#
_entry.id   fffa0476877fb9d356ee0fc826d7a7c8
#
_cell.length_a   1.000
_cell.length_b   1.000
_cell.length_c   1.000
_cell.angle_alpha   90.00
_cell.angle_beta   90.00
_cell.angle_gamma   90.00
#
_symmetry.space_group_name_H-M   'P 1'
#
loop_
_entity.id
_entity.type
_entity.pdbx_description
1 polymer ?
#
loop_
_entity_poly.entity_id
_entity_poly.type
_entity_poly.pdbx_seq_one_letter_code
_entity_poly.pdbx_strand_id
1 'polypeptide(L)'
;MKEITNKPVPRQYEERFEELTRGEEVLFIVVGDLDLKGKYADSMLVFTKNGLIAFDRSFDGGVCSIAYNEMESADVKRLYGNALFRVRFSNGKRKPLMRFSYAA
;
A
#
# COMPACT_ATOMS: atom_id res chain seq x y z
N MET A 1 18.74 -4.27 8.26
CA MET A 1 17.85 -3.53 9.17
C MET A 1 16.47 -4.14 9.13
N LYS A 2 15.85 -4.25 10.29
CA LYS A 2 14.53 -4.87 10.41
C LYS A 2 13.44 -3.83 10.14
N GLU A 3 12.56 -4.12 9.19
CA GLU A 3 11.44 -3.23 8.87
C GLU A 3 10.40 -3.25 9.98
N ILE A 4 9.74 -2.11 10.21
CA ILE A 4 8.59 -2.01 11.11
C ILE A 4 7.37 -2.45 10.31
N THR A 5 6.70 -3.51 10.77
CA THR A 5 5.53 -4.05 10.10
C THR A 5 4.53 -4.59 11.12
N ASN A 6 3.23 -4.52 10.79
CA ASN A 6 2.18 -5.06 11.63
C ASN A 6 2.04 -6.59 11.51
N LYS A 7 2.43 -7.15 10.36
CA LYS A 7 2.37 -8.58 10.07
C LYS A 7 3.52 -8.94 9.14
N PRO A 8 3.91 -10.22 9.06
CA PRO A 8 4.93 -10.64 8.09
C PRO A 8 4.52 -10.29 6.66
N VAL A 9 5.49 -9.98 5.83
CA VAL A 9 5.25 -9.74 4.40
C VAL A 9 4.60 -10.99 3.79
N PRO A 10 3.47 -10.85 3.10
CA PRO A 10 2.83 -12.00 2.46
C PRO A 10 3.77 -12.69 1.49
N ARG A 11 3.79 -14.02 1.55
CA ARG A 11 4.72 -14.83 0.74
C ARG A 11 4.63 -14.51 -0.75
N GLN A 12 3.43 -14.27 -1.25
CA GLN A 12 3.21 -13.96 -2.67
C GLN A 12 3.85 -12.65 -3.11
N TYR A 13 4.18 -11.76 -2.16
CA TYR A 13 4.79 -10.46 -2.47
C TYR A 13 6.28 -10.39 -2.15
N GLU A 14 6.84 -11.40 -1.47
CA GLU A 14 8.23 -11.35 -0.98
C GLU A 14 9.25 -11.04 -2.09
N GLU A 15 9.18 -11.76 -3.19
CA GLU A 15 10.15 -11.60 -4.28
C GLU A 15 10.07 -10.20 -4.89
N ARG A 16 8.85 -9.75 -5.20
CA ARG A 16 8.63 -8.45 -5.80
C ARG A 16 9.01 -7.32 -4.84
N PHE A 17 8.70 -7.50 -3.55
CA PHE A 17 9.07 -6.57 -2.51
C PHE A 17 10.59 -6.41 -2.44
N GLU A 18 11.34 -7.51 -2.46
CA GLU A 18 12.80 -7.49 -2.46
C GLU A 18 13.35 -6.72 -3.66
N GLU A 19 12.81 -6.97 -4.84
CA GLU A 19 13.22 -6.27 -6.06
C GLU A 19 12.97 -4.78 -5.98
N LEU A 20 11.76 -4.39 -5.58
CA LEU A 20 11.33 -2.99 -5.63
C LEU A 20 11.91 -2.15 -4.52
N THR A 21 12.33 -2.76 -3.41
CA THR A 21 12.92 -2.03 -2.28
C THR A 21 14.45 -2.10 -2.26
N ARG A 22 15.06 -2.75 -3.23
CA ARG A 22 16.52 -2.85 -3.32
C ARG A 22 17.11 -1.45 -3.47
N GLY A 23 17.99 -1.07 -2.54
CA GLY A 23 18.59 0.26 -2.53
C GLY A 23 17.69 1.34 -1.95
N GLU A 24 16.46 1.00 -1.52
CA GLU A 24 15.55 1.94 -0.87
C GLU A 24 15.57 1.78 0.63
N GLU A 25 15.39 2.88 1.34
CA GLU A 25 15.20 2.81 2.79
C GLU A 25 13.72 2.60 3.07
N VAL A 26 13.38 1.43 3.60
CA VAL A 26 12.01 1.10 3.99
C VAL A 26 11.76 1.62 5.40
N LEU A 27 10.74 2.47 5.56
CA LEU A 27 10.42 3.08 6.84
C LEU A 27 9.46 2.18 7.63
N PHE A 28 8.39 1.74 7.00
CA PHE A 28 7.48 0.77 7.60
C PHE A 28 6.57 0.15 6.55
N ILE A 29 5.91 -0.95 6.94
CA ILE A 29 5.07 -1.75 6.07
C ILE A 29 3.73 -1.98 6.77
N VAL A 30 2.64 -1.84 6.03
CA VAL A 30 1.30 -2.18 6.53
C VAL A 30 0.75 -3.30 5.66
N VAL A 31 0.39 -4.41 6.29
CA VAL A 31 -0.23 -5.54 5.59
C VAL A 31 -1.72 -5.53 5.89
N GLY A 32 -2.54 -5.59 4.84
CA GLY A 32 -3.98 -5.58 4.94
C GLY A 32 -4.61 -6.91 4.54
N ASP A 33 -5.91 -7.01 4.80
CA ASP A 33 -6.69 -8.24 4.66
C ASP A 33 -7.71 -8.20 3.52
N LEU A 34 -7.82 -7.09 2.81
CA LEU A 34 -8.77 -6.93 1.72
C LEU A 34 -8.07 -6.43 0.47
N ASP A 35 -8.55 -6.83 -0.71
CA ASP A 35 -8.15 -6.18 -1.94
C ASP A 35 -8.97 -4.90 -2.12
N LEU A 36 -8.63 -4.10 -3.12
CA LEU A 36 -9.31 -2.83 -3.36
C LEU A 36 -10.79 -2.99 -3.73
N LYS A 37 -11.21 -4.19 -4.14
CA LYS A 37 -12.59 -4.49 -4.43
C LYS A 37 -13.38 -4.95 -3.19
N GLY A 38 -12.70 -5.07 -2.05
CA GLY A 38 -13.32 -5.47 -0.79
C GLY A 38 -13.40 -6.95 -0.55
N LYS A 39 -12.71 -7.76 -1.34
CA LYS A 39 -12.65 -9.22 -1.15
C LYS A 39 -11.46 -9.59 -0.28
N TYR A 40 -11.57 -10.68 0.48
CA TYR A 40 -10.48 -11.15 1.31
C TYR A 40 -9.28 -11.55 0.45
N ALA A 41 -8.19 -10.85 0.66
CA ALA A 41 -6.93 -11.10 -0.02
C ALA A 41 -5.85 -10.29 0.68
N ASP A 42 -4.62 -10.79 0.68
CA ASP A 42 -3.52 -10.02 1.23
C ASP A 42 -3.24 -8.81 0.37
N SER A 43 -3.03 -7.67 1.02
CA SER A 43 -2.57 -6.43 0.40
C SER A 43 -1.44 -5.88 1.26
N MET A 44 -0.65 -4.96 0.70
CA MET A 44 0.49 -4.42 1.44
C MET A 44 0.80 -3.03 0.95
N LEU A 45 1.12 -2.14 1.89
CA LEU A 45 1.54 -0.79 1.58
C LEU A 45 2.90 -0.57 2.23
N VAL A 46 3.90 -0.25 1.41
CA VAL A 46 5.27 -0.03 1.85
C VAL A 46 5.58 1.46 1.79
N PHE A 47 6.02 2.00 2.91
CA PHE A 47 6.46 3.39 3.01
C PHE A 47 7.98 3.41 2.96
N THR A 48 8.52 3.95 1.87
CA THR A 48 9.97 4.13 1.74
C THR A 48 10.31 5.61 1.97
N LYS A 49 11.59 5.91 2.02
CA LYS A 49 12.04 7.29 2.14
C LYS A 49 11.59 8.15 0.96
N ASN A 50 11.41 7.56 -0.21
CA ASN A 50 11.14 8.30 -1.45
C ASN A 50 9.70 8.20 -1.95
N GLY A 51 8.90 7.29 -1.44
CA GLY A 51 7.54 7.14 -1.91
C GLY A 51 6.82 5.95 -1.31
N LEU A 52 5.68 5.64 -1.91
CA LEU A 52 4.82 4.52 -1.51
C LEU A 52 4.84 3.44 -2.58
N ILE A 53 4.82 2.18 -2.12
CA ILE A 53 4.68 1.02 -3.02
C ILE A 53 3.50 0.23 -2.50
N ALA A 54 2.44 0.15 -3.28
CA ALA A 54 1.22 -0.58 -2.91
C ALA A 54 1.16 -1.90 -3.66
N PHE A 55 0.87 -2.97 -2.94
CA PHE A 55 0.72 -4.32 -3.47
C PHE A 55 -0.73 -4.74 -3.31
N ASP A 56 -1.40 -4.98 -4.43
CA ASP A 56 -2.80 -5.40 -4.43
C ASP A 56 -3.08 -6.06 -5.77
N ARG A 57 -3.75 -7.19 -5.74
CA ARG A 57 -4.06 -7.93 -6.98
C ARG A 57 -4.94 -7.16 -7.96
N SER A 58 -5.56 -6.07 -7.51
CA SER A 58 -6.40 -5.22 -8.37
C SER A 58 -5.59 -4.29 -9.27
N PHE A 59 -4.31 -4.07 -8.95
CA PHE A 59 -3.45 -3.26 -9.81
C PHE A 59 -2.96 -4.06 -11.01
N ASP A 60 -2.70 -3.37 -12.09
CA ASP A 60 -2.04 -3.96 -13.26
C ASP A 60 -0.62 -4.38 -12.82
N GLY A 61 -0.31 -5.67 -12.99
CA GLY A 61 0.96 -6.22 -12.49
C GLY A 61 1.02 -6.38 -10.97
N GLY A 62 -0.07 -6.09 -10.25
CA GLY A 62 -0.15 -6.29 -8.81
C GLY A 62 0.55 -5.24 -7.95
N VAL A 63 1.12 -4.20 -8.54
CA VAL A 63 1.92 -3.20 -7.83
C VAL A 63 1.67 -1.81 -8.37
N CYS A 64 1.68 -0.82 -7.47
CA CYS A 64 1.61 0.59 -7.84
C CYS A 64 2.62 1.37 -7.01
N SER A 65 3.56 2.06 -7.65
CA SER A 65 4.57 2.88 -6.98
C SER A 65 4.30 4.35 -7.24
N ILE A 66 4.36 5.17 -6.20
CA ILE A 66 4.12 6.62 -6.29
C ILE A 66 5.19 7.35 -5.49
N ALA A 67 5.91 8.26 -6.13
CA ALA A 67 6.88 9.10 -5.44
C ALA A 67 6.16 10.18 -4.63
N TYR A 68 6.71 10.57 -3.48
CA TYR A 68 6.09 11.61 -2.65
C TYR A 68 5.94 12.94 -3.39
N ASN A 69 6.87 13.28 -4.29
CA ASN A 69 6.78 14.53 -5.03
C ASN A 69 5.62 14.58 -6.03
N GLU A 70 4.99 13.43 -6.29
CA GLU A 70 3.79 13.35 -7.14
C GLU A 70 2.51 13.53 -6.33
N MET A 71 2.60 13.45 -5.00
CA MET A 71 1.45 13.46 -4.10
C MET A 71 1.27 14.82 -3.47
N GLU A 72 0.02 15.29 -3.42
CA GLU A 72 -0.33 16.49 -2.68
C GLU A 72 -0.72 16.16 -1.24
N SER A 73 -1.46 15.07 -1.06
CA SER A 73 -1.92 14.64 0.25
C SER A 73 -2.33 13.18 0.24
N ALA A 74 -2.59 12.64 1.42
CA ALA A 74 -3.14 11.30 1.59
C ALA A 74 -4.21 11.34 2.66
N ASP A 75 -5.21 10.47 2.56
CA ASP A 75 -6.27 10.38 3.55
C ASP A 75 -6.78 8.94 3.68
N VAL A 76 -7.60 8.72 4.70
CA VAL A 76 -8.30 7.47 4.90
C VAL A 76 -9.79 7.76 4.78
N LYS A 77 -10.44 7.14 3.79
CA LYS A 77 -11.89 7.25 3.62
C LYS A 77 -12.55 6.08 4.34
N ARG A 78 -13.38 6.39 5.33
CA ARG A 78 -14.13 5.36 6.05
C ARG A 78 -15.33 4.91 5.25
N LEU A 79 -15.50 3.59 5.18
CA LEU A 79 -16.66 2.95 4.55
C LEU A 79 -17.33 2.07 5.60
N TYR A 80 -18.42 1.42 5.25
CA TYR A 80 -19.10 0.53 6.17
C TYR A 80 -18.25 -0.73 6.39
N GLY A 81 -17.70 -0.87 7.61
CA GLY A 81 -16.91 -2.04 8.00
C GLY A 81 -15.47 -2.06 7.49
N ASN A 82 -15.07 -1.09 6.69
CA ASN A 82 -13.69 -1.04 6.16
C ASN A 82 -13.30 0.39 5.78
N ALA A 83 -12.06 0.57 5.35
CA ALA A 83 -11.53 1.87 4.98
C ALA A 83 -10.60 1.77 3.78
N LEU A 84 -10.46 2.88 3.08
CA LEU A 84 -9.53 3.02 1.95
C LEU A 84 -8.45 4.02 2.32
N PHE A 85 -7.19 3.64 2.14
CA PHE A 85 -6.08 4.59 2.14
C PHE A 85 -5.93 5.12 0.72
N ARG A 86 -6.01 6.44 0.56
CA ARG A 86 -5.96 7.10 -0.74
C ARG A 86 -4.87 8.15 -0.79
N VAL A 87 -4.32 8.39 -1.98
CA VAL A 87 -3.46 9.53 -2.23
C VAL A 87 -4.17 10.48 -3.18
N ARG A 88 -3.87 11.76 -3.04
CA ARG A 88 -4.36 12.81 -3.92
C ARG A 88 -3.18 13.40 -4.67
N PHE A 89 -3.34 13.52 -5.98
CA PHE A 89 -2.34 14.15 -6.84
C PHE A 89 -2.63 15.65 -6.99
N SER A 90 -1.64 16.40 -7.44
CA SER A 90 -1.76 17.86 -7.61
C SER A 90 -2.85 18.26 -8.62
N ASN A 91 -3.25 17.36 -9.52
CA ASN A 91 -4.36 17.63 -10.44
C ASN A 91 -5.74 17.38 -9.81
N GLY A 92 -5.79 17.07 -8.52
CA GLY A 92 -7.04 16.83 -7.78
C GLY A 92 -7.56 15.40 -7.84
N LYS A 93 -6.98 14.55 -8.66
CA LYS A 93 -7.39 13.15 -8.74
C LYS A 93 -6.93 12.39 -7.52
N ARG A 94 -7.72 11.40 -7.11
CA ARG A 94 -7.40 10.52 -5.99
C ARG A 94 -7.22 9.10 -6.49
N LYS A 95 -6.31 8.36 -5.84
CA LYS A 95 -6.09 6.96 -6.16
C LYS A 95 -6.08 6.14 -4.86
N PRO A 96 -6.97 5.14 -4.73
CA PRO A 96 -6.92 4.24 -3.59
C PRO A 96 -5.73 3.30 -3.73
N LEU A 97 -4.98 3.12 -2.66
CA LEU A 97 -3.80 2.26 -2.64
C LEU A 97 -3.99 1.01 -1.81
N MET A 98 -4.88 1.05 -0.81
CA MET A 98 -5.09 -0.08 0.07
C MET A 98 -6.48 -0.01 0.70
N ARG A 99 -7.15 -1.15 0.78
CA ARG A 99 -8.39 -1.30 1.54
C ARG A 99 -8.11 -2.25 2.70
N PHE A 100 -8.66 -1.96 3.85
CA PHE A 100 -8.48 -2.81 5.03
C PHE A 100 -9.74 -2.83 5.87
N SER A 101 -9.98 -3.95 6.56
CA SER A 101 -11.11 -4.05 7.48
C SER A 101 -10.74 -3.40 8.81
N TYR A 102 -11.75 -3.01 9.59
CA TYR A 102 -11.51 -2.43 10.91
C TYR A 102 -10.98 -3.46 11.91
N ALA A 103 -11.11 -4.74 11.60
CA ALA A 103 -10.59 -5.81 12.44
C ALA A 103 -9.11 -6.11 12.20
N ALA A 104 -8.53 -5.59 11.13
CA ALA A 104 -7.14 -5.87 10.76
C ALA A 104 -6.15 -5.07 11.59
#